data_6ca4c00cd544016c6fd420010e6f3ba3
#
_entry.id   6ca4c00cd544016c6fd420010e6f3ba3
#
_cell.length_a   1.000
_cell.length_b   1.000
_cell.length_c   1.000
_cell.angle_alpha   90.00
_cell.angle_beta   90.00
_cell.angle_gamma   90.00
#
_symmetry.space_group_name_H-M   'P 1'
#
loop_
_entity.id
_entity.type
_entity.pdbx_description
1 polymer ?
#
loop_
_entity_poly.entity_id
_entity_poly.type
_entity_poly.pdbx_seq_one_letter_code
_entity_poly.pdbx_strand_id
1 'polypeptide(L)'
;IEALKGREVETPAQESAAPATPAPAVAVEETPVVPVAAPVATPVPVATETDGSIKASPLARKLAAEKGVDLSMVKGSGDHGRIVKRDIDSFNPAIHTSPQPGLALTPAAPAGVEGFTDTPVSQMRKVIASRLSESKNNAPHFYVTMDIDMDNAIAARKAMNASGEVKISFNDLVVKACALALKKHPVINSSWMGDFIRTNQHVHIGVAVAIEDGLLVPVLRHADQMPLASISANVKDLAGRAKDKKLQPSDWEGNTFTISNLGMFGVEQFTAIVNPPDAGILAVGGIKQVPVVKDGHVVAGNV
;
A
#
# COMPACT_ATOMS: atom_id res chain seq x y z
N ILE A 1 -6.59 26.14 63.03
CA ILE A 1 -7.26 24.92 63.52
C ILE A 1 -8.58 25.39 64.13
N GLU A 2 -9.72 24.97 63.61
CA GLU A 2 -11.07 25.37 64.05
C GLU A 2 -11.60 26.67 63.45
N ALA A 3 -12.09 26.59 62.22
CA ALA A 3 -13.23 27.41 61.72
C ALA A 3 -13.44 27.11 60.24
N LEU A 4 -14.27 26.14 59.92
CA LEU A 4 -15.01 26.02 58.65
C LEU A 4 -15.85 24.71 58.69
N LYS A 5 -16.80 24.69 59.62
CA LYS A 5 -17.98 23.81 59.54
C LYS A 5 -19.15 24.68 59.06
N GLY A 6 -19.80 24.20 58.01
CA GLY A 6 -21.15 24.65 57.63
C GLY A 6 -21.22 25.57 56.41
N ARG A 7 -21.28 24.99 55.26
CA ARG A 7 -22.04 25.53 54.13
C ARG A 7 -22.62 24.36 53.32
N GLU A 8 -23.88 24.07 53.55
CA GLU A 8 -24.72 23.26 52.67
C GLU A 8 -24.84 24.00 51.34
N VAL A 9 -24.49 23.32 50.26
CA VAL A 9 -24.72 23.80 48.90
C VAL A 9 -26.00 23.13 48.40
N GLU A 10 -27.05 23.93 48.26
CA GLU A 10 -28.30 23.54 47.62
C GLU A 10 -28.05 23.12 46.18
N THR A 11 -28.57 21.97 45.80
CA THR A 11 -28.59 21.41 44.42
C THR A 11 -29.76 22.07 43.69
N PRO A 12 -29.55 22.71 42.52
CA PRO A 12 -30.65 23.15 41.68
C PRO A 12 -31.33 21.95 41.03
N ALA A 13 -32.65 21.93 41.04
CA ALA A 13 -33.53 20.94 40.45
C ALA A 13 -33.32 20.83 38.93
N GLN A 14 -33.27 19.60 38.44
CA GLN A 14 -33.27 19.23 37.03
C GLN A 14 -34.64 19.59 36.42
N GLU A 15 -34.63 20.56 35.50
CA GLU A 15 -35.80 20.88 34.64
C GLU A 15 -35.84 19.85 33.49
N SER A 16 -36.92 19.08 33.46
CA SER A 16 -37.22 18.06 32.47
C SER A 16 -37.55 18.72 31.12
N ALA A 17 -36.65 18.57 30.14
CA ALA A 17 -36.93 18.95 28.75
C ALA A 17 -37.74 17.84 28.04
N ALA A 18 -38.90 18.25 27.49
CA ALA A 18 -39.79 17.40 26.68
C ALA A 18 -39.15 16.95 25.35
N PRO A 19 -39.59 15.83 24.75
CA PRO A 19 -39.02 15.30 23.53
C PRO A 19 -39.40 16.15 22.29
N ALA A 20 -38.39 16.49 21.49
CA ALA A 20 -38.55 17.19 20.23
C ALA A 20 -39.16 16.27 19.15
N THR A 21 -40.20 16.74 18.51
CA THR A 21 -40.93 16.17 17.37
C THR A 21 -39.99 16.08 16.13
N PRO A 22 -40.01 14.99 15.36
CA PRO A 22 -39.18 14.90 14.13
C PRO A 22 -39.77 15.78 13.00
N ALA A 23 -38.90 16.53 12.33
CA ALA A 23 -39.22 17.30 11.15
C ALA A 23 -39.50 16.39 9.93
N PRO A 24 -40.38 16.82 8.99
CA PRO A 24 -40.80 15.99 7.86
C PRO A 24 -39.68 15.82 6.82
N ALA A 25 -39.56 14.58 6.30
CA ALA A 25 -38.64 14.20 5.22
C ALA A 25 -39.03 15.00 3.93
N VAL A 26 -38.01 15.64 3.35
CA VAL A 26 -38.09 16.24 2.02
C VAL A 26 -37.98 15.11 0.99
N ALA A 27 -39.05 14.96 0.18
CA ALA A 27 -39.10 14.06 -0.96
C ALA A 27 -38.08 14.53 -2.02
N VAL A 28 -37.17 13.63 -2.41
CA VAL A 28 -36.28 13.85 -3.54
C VAL A 28 -37.02 13.44 -4.81
N GLU A 29 -37.27 14.42 -5.68
CA GLU A 29 -37.87 14.29 -6.98
C GLU A 29 -36.96 13.51 -7.93
N GLU A 30 -37.44 12.37 -8.43
CA GLU A 30 -36.71 11.54 -9.42
C GLU A 30 -36.76 12.25 -10.78
N THR A 31 -35.59 12.66 -11.29
CA THR A 31 -35.44 13.09 -12.68
C THR A 31 -35.35 11.86 -13.60
N PRO A 32 -36.03 11.85 -14.76
CA PRO A 32 -36.08 10.70 -15.64
C PRO A 32 -34.72 10.47 -16.35
N VAL A 33 -34.23 9.23 -16.27
CA VAL A 33 -33.05 8.75 -16.97
C VAL A 33 -33.35 8.64 -18.46
N VAL A 34 -32.67 9.42 -19.29
CA VAL A 34 -32.67 9.29 -20.75
C VAL A 34 -31.84 8.06 -21.13
N PRO A 35 -32.33 7.13 -21.96
CA PRO A 35 -31.54 5.97 -22.38
C PRO A 35 -30.46 6.40 -23.36
N VAL A 36 -29.19 6.16 -22.99
CA VAL A 36 -28.03 6.29 -23.86
C VAL A 36 -28.05 5.15 -24.87
N ALA A 37 -28.10 5.49 -26.16
CA ALA A 37 -28.05 4.55 -27.27
C ALA A 37 -26.74 3.75 -27.27
N ALA A 38 -26.86 2.45 -27.53
CA ALA A 38 -25.75 1.52 -27.69
C ALA A 38 -24.85 1.94 -28.87
N PRO A 39 -23.52 1.76 -28.78
CA PRO A 39 -22.63 2.06 -29.89
C PRO A 39 -22.83 1.05 -31.04
N VAL A 40 -23.08 1.59 -32.23
CA VAL A 40 -23.20 0.85 -33.48
C VAL A 40 -21.83 0.21 -33.79
N ALA A 41 -21.82 -1.09 -33.98
CA ALA A 41 -20.66 -1.86 -34.40
C ALA A 41 -20.23 -1.42 -35.79
N THR A 42 -18.99 -0.93 -35.92
CA THR A 42 -18.31 -0.73 -37.22
C THR A 42 -18.05 -2.06 -37.87
N PRO A 43 -18.31 -2.21 -39.22
CA PRO A 43 -18.07 -3.46 -39.89
C PRO A 43 -16.57 -3.72 -40.03
N VAL A 44 -16.16 -4.92 -39.66
CA VAL A 44 -14.82 -5.48 -39.90
C VAL A 44 -14.63 -5.60 -41.40
N PRO A 45 -13.54 -5.14 -41.99
CA PRO A 45 -13.28 -5.40 -43.42
C PRO A 45 -13.03 -6.89 -43.60
N VAL A 46 -13.87 -7.50 -44.44
CA VAL A 46 -13.70 -8.85 -44.95
C VAL A 46 -12.42 -8.87 -45.79
N ALA A 47 -11.45 -9.67 -45.37
CA ALA A 47 -10.26 -9.96 -46.18
C ALA A 47 -10.74 -10.70 -47.45
N THR A 48 -10.70 -10.05 -48.57
CA THR A 48 -10.80 -10.70 -49.87
C THR A 48 -9.53 -11.50 -50.10
N GLU A 49 -9.66 -12.82 -50.02
CA GLU A 49 -8.66 -13.76 -50.52
C GLU A 49 -8.51 -13.51 -52.04
N THR A 50 -7.50 -12.78 -52.43
CA THR A 50 -7.03 -12.76 -53.82
C THR A 50 -6.25 -14.04 -54.06
N ASP A 51 -6.86 -14.99 -54.76
CA ASP A 51 -6.20 -16.14 -55.35
C ASP A 51 -5.08 -15.63 -56.32
N GLY A 52 -3.90 -15.50 -55.74
CA GLY A 52 -2.70 -14.97 -56.44
C GLY A 52 -1.99 -16.03 -57.29
N SER A 53 -2.71 -16.65 -58.21
CA SER A 53 -2.07 -17.50 -59.21
C SER A 53 -1.09 -16.69 -60.05
N ILE A 54 0.22 -16.86 -59.79
CA ILE A 54 1.31 -16.18 -60.52
C ILE A 54 1.22 -16.56 -62.02
N LYS A 55 0.84 -15.58 -62.83
CA LYS A 55 0.72 -15.77 -64.29
C LYS A 55 2.12 -15.78 -64.90
N ALA A 56 2.67 -16.95 -65.14
CA ALA A 56 3.95 -17.13 -65.84
C ALA A 56 3.78 -18.01 -67.06
N SER A 57 4.54 -17.73 -68.13
CA SER A 57 4.56 -18.57 -69.32
C SER A 57 5.19 -19.95 -68.99
N PRO A 58 4.82 -21.03 -69.70
CA PRO A 58 5.42 -22.36 -69.50
C PRO A 58 6.95 -22.36 -69.57
N LEU A 59 7.50 -21.56 -70.45
CA LEU A 59 8.96 -21.43 -70.66
C LEU A 59 9.60 -20.66 -69.49
N ALA A 60 8.95 -19.61 -69.02
CA ALA A 60 9.43 -18.89 -67.82
C ALA A 60 9.46 -19.75 -66.60
N ARG A 61 8.45 -20.58 -66.37
CA ARG A 61 8.39 -21.53 -65.23
C ARG A 61 9.54 -22.55 -65.31
N LYS A 62 9.83 -23.10 -66.51
CA LYS A 62 10.91 -24.08 -66.65
C LYS A 62 12.27 -23.41 -66.39
N LEU A 63 12.50 -22.23 -66.92
CA LEU A 63 13.73 -21.49 -66.74
C LEU A 63 13.94 -20.99 -65.28
N ALA A 64 12.87 -20.60 -64.59
CA ALA A 64 12.91 -20.25 -63.17
C ALA A 64 13.30 -21.44 -62.34
N ALA A 65 12.76 -22.64 -62.62
CA ALA A 65 13.12 -23.87 -61.91
C ALA A 65 14.60 -24.26 -62.18
N GLU A 66 15.11 -24.09 -63.39
CA GLU A 66 16.52 -24.38 -63.75
C GLU A 66 17.49 -23.39 -63.10
N LYS A 67 17.11 -22.12 -62.95
CA LYS A 67 17.95 -21.08 -62.34
C LYS A 67 17.71 -20.86 -60.85
N GLY A 68 16.77 -21.59 -60.25
CA GLY A 68 16.43 -21.44 -58.80
C GLY A 68 15.81 -20.08 -58.46
N VAL A 69 15.10 -19.44 -59.42
CA VAL A 69 14.49 -18.11 -59.24
C VAL A 69 13.05 -18.27 -58.77
N ASP A 70 12.70 -17.64 -57.65
CA ASP A 70 11.32 -17.58 -57.17
C ASP A 70 10.49 -16.62 -58.03
N LEU A 71 9.45 -17.15 -58.70
CA LEU A 71 8.57 -16.39 -59.55
C LEU A 71 7.80 -15.27 -58.84
N SER A 72 7.63 -15.36 -57.54
CA SER A 72 6.98 -14.32 -56.76
C SER A 72 7.81 -13.02 -56.66
N MET A 73 9.11 -13.12 -56.85
CA MET A 73 10.05 -12.01 -56.81
C MET A 73 10.30 -11.36 -58.16
N VAL A 74 9.74 -11.92 -59.24
CA VAL A 74 9.96 -11.45 -60.63
C VAL A 74 8.75 -10.65 -61.09
N LYS A 75 8.96 -9.40 -61.51
CA LYS A 75 7.90 -8.58 -62.11
C LYS A 75 7.72 -8.95 -63.58
N GLY A 76 6.53 -9.48 -63.93
CA GLY A 76 6.24 -9.87 -65.33
C GLY A 76 6.08 -8.67 -66.23
N SER A 77 6.78 -8.70 -67.39
CA SER A 77 6.70 -7.67 -68.47
C SER A 77 5.81 -8.06 -69.65
N GLY A 78 5.21 -9.26 -69.63
CA GLY A 78 4.31 -9.74 -70.70
C GLY A 78 2.86 -9.27 -70.51
N ASP A 79 2.00 -9.66 -71.44
CA ASP A 79 0.58 -9.28 -71.51
C ASP A 79 -0.15 -9.58 -70.18
N HIS A 80 -0.87 -8.59 -69.72
CA HIS A 80 -1.57 -8.67 -68.45
C HIS A 80 -0.68 -9.03 -67.19
N GLY A 81 0.61 -8.58 -67.21
CA GLY A 81 1.54 -8.81 -66.12
C GLY A 81 2.13 -10.23 -66.06
N ARG A 82 2.06 -10.98 -67.13
CA ARG A 82 2.60 -12.34 -67.20
C ARG A 82 4.13 -12.33 -67.22
N ILE A 83 4.74 -13.18 -66.41
CA ILE A 83 6.18 -13.40 -66.46
C ILE A 83 6.59 -14.17 -67.70
N VAL A 84 7.50 -13.58 -68.48
CA VAL A 84 8.03 -14.17 -69.70
C VAL A 84 9.50 -14.53 -69.49
N LYS A 85 10.06 -15.31 -70.47
CA LYS A 85 11.46 -15.78 -70.41
C LYS A 85 12.47 -14.65 -70.18
N ARG A 86 12.29 -13.51 -70.82
CA ARG A 86 13.18 -12.35 -70.68
C ARG A 86 13.28 -11.82 -69.23
N ASP A 87 12.19 -11.90 -68.52
CA ASP A 87 12.14 -11.40 -67.10
C ASP A 87 12.99 -12.26 -66.20
N ILE A 88 13.05 -13.58 -66.47
CA ILE A 88 13.89 -14.53 -65.69
C ILE A 88 15.36 -14.39 -66.09
N ASP A 89 15.63 -14.14 -67.42
CA ASP A 89 17.02 -13.96 -67.89
C ASP A 89 17.64 -12.65 -67.33
N SER A 90 16.86 -11.62 -67.20
CA SER A 90 17.30 -10.32 -66.66
C SER A 90 17.19 -10.19 -65.15
N PHE A 91 16.67 -11.20 -64.48
CA PHE A 91 16.51 -11.18 -62.98
C PHE A 91 17.87 -11.33 -62.33
N ASN A 92 18.25 -10.32 -61.56
CA ASN A 92 19.45 -10.32 -60.72
C ASN A 92 19.03 -10.37 -59.26
N PRO A 93 19.25 -11.47 -58.51
CA PRO A 93 18.87 -11.60 -57.12
C PRO A 93 19.57 -10.60 -56.18
N ALA A 94 20.72 -10.06 -56.59
CA ALA A 94 21.49 -9.11 -55.81
C ALA A 94 20.87 -7.69 -55.73
N ILE A 95 19.86 -7.38 -56.56
CA ILE A 95 19.21 -6.06 -56.57
C ILE A 95 17.87 -6.07 -55.81
N HIS A 96 17.37 -7.26 -55.46
CA HIS A 96 16.13 -7.45 -54.74
C HIS A 96 16.38 -7.96 -53.31
N THR A 97 17.40 -7.41 -52.60
CA THR A 97 17.37 -7.46 -51.16
C THR A 97 16.15 -6.66 -50.69
N SER A 98 15.14 -7.33 -50.16
CA SER A 98 14.05 -6.69 -49.44
C SER A 98 14.62 -5.57 -48.58
N PRO A 99 14.03 -4.39 -48.60
CA PRO A 99 14.39 -3.40 -47.60
C PRO A 99 14.24 -4.09 -46.23
N GLN A 100 15.36 -4.27 -45.53
CA GLN A 100 15.38 -4.66 -44.16
C GLN A 100 14.33 -3.77 -43.47
N PRO A 101 13.39 -4.31 -42.67
CA PRO A 101 12.48 -3.44 -41.93
C PRO A 101 13.36 -2.50 -41.14
N GLY A 102 13.55 -1.28 -41.66
CA GLY A 102 14.15 -0.20 -40.87
C GLY A 102 13.39 -0.23 -39.59
N LEU A 103 14.09 -0.22 -38.43
CA LEU A 103 13.49 0.02 -37.15
C LEU A 103 12.44 1.10 -37.37
N ALA A 104 11.19 0.68 -37.50
CA ALA A 104 10.08 1.60 -37.52
C ALA A 104 10.23 2.34 -36.19
N LEU A 105 10.74 3.57 -36.28
CA LEU A 105 10.59 4.51 -35.16
C LEU A 105 9.10 4.52 -34.92
N THR A 106 8.65 3.75 -33.93
CA THR A 106 7.30 3.92 -33.40
C THR A 106 7.17 5.42 -33.23
N PRO A 107 6.17 6.07 -33.85
CA PRO A 107 5.97 7.48 -33.63
C PRO A 107 5.94 7.65 -32.14
N ALA A 108 6.89 8.42 -31.59
CA ALA A 108 6.90 8.74 -30.17
C ALA A 108 5.50 9.23 -29.87
N ALA A 109 4.82 8.58 -28.93
CA ALA A 109 3.52 9.05 -28.47
C ALA A 109 3.69 10.55 -28.22
N PRO A 110 2.76 11.40 -28.69
CA PRO A 110 2.93 12.84 -28.61
C PRO A 110 3.30 13.19 -27.19
N ALA A 111 4.56 13.61 -27.00
CA ALA A 111 5.04 14.08 -25.72
C ALA A 111 4.21 15.30 -25.37
N GLY A 112 3.38 15.21 -24.30
CA GLY A 112 2.67 16.37 -23.79
C GLY A 112 1.16 16.26 -23.62
N VAL A 113 0.55 15.09 -23.76
CA VAL A 113 -0.84 14.92 -23.31
C VAL A 113 -0.79 14.59 -21.81
N GLU A 114 -1.03 15.59 -20.99
CA GLU A 114 -1.25 15.37 -19.55
C GLU A 114 -2.54 14.57 -19.35
N GLY A 115 -2.44 13.49 -18.59
CA GLY A 115 -3.58 12.65 -18.24
C GLY A 115 -3.68 12.53 -16.73
N PHE A 116 -4.89 12.66 -16.16
CA PHE A 116 -5.15 12.45 -14.75
C PHE A 116 -6.44 11.65 -14.57
N THR A 117 -6.55 11.00 -13.44
CA THR A 117 -7.75 10.28 -13.03
C THR A 117 -8.13 10.71 -11.62
N ASP A 118 -9.32 11.27 -11.47
CA ASP A 118 -9.86 11.63 -10.17
C ASP A 118 -10.50 10.41 -9.51
N THR A 119 -10.03 10.08 -8.30
CA THR A 119 -10.59 8.98 -7.52
C THR A 119 -11.25 9.55 -6.26
N PRO A 120 -12.54 9.27 -5.99
CA PRO A 120 -13.22 9.73 -4.79
C PRO A 120 -12.54 9.22 -3.53
N VAL A 121 -12.35 10.12 -2.54
CA VAL A 121 -11.76 9.76 -1.25
C VAL A 121 -12.79 9.05 -0.39
N SER A 122 -12.45 7.84 0.10
CA SER A 122 -13.32 7.07 1.00
C SER A 122 -13.57 7.80 2.33
N GLN A 123 -14.69 7.50 2.99
CA GLN A 123 -15.02 8.09 4.29
C GLN A 123 -13.95 7.79 5.35
N MET A 124 -13.40 6.58 5.35
CA MET A 124 -12.30 6.19 6.22
C MET A 124 -11.08 7.10 6.02
N ARG A 125 -10.65 7.33 4.78
CA ARG A 125 -9.51 8.22 4.48
C ARG A 125 -9.76 9.65 4.90
N LYS A 126 -10.99 10.16 4.78
CA LYS A 126 -11.35 11.50 5.26
C LYS A 126 -11.19 11.63 6.77
N VAL A 127 -11.66 10.64 7.52
CA VAL A 127 -11.54 10.60 8.99
C VAL A 127 -10.06 10.49 9.41
N ILE A 128 -9.28 9.62 8.78
CA ILE A 128 -7.84 9.47 9.05
C ILE A 128 -7.12 10.81 8.79
N ALA A 129 -7.36 11.44 7.62
CA ALA A 129 -6.74 12.71 7.27
C ALA A 129 -7.08 13.81 8.28
N SER A 130 -8.33 13.93 8.70
CA SER A 130 -8.77 14.89 9.70
C SER A 130 -8.05 14.69 11.04
N ARG A 131 -8.05 13.46 11.57
CA ARG A 131 -7.40 13.13 12.85
C ARG A 131 -5.90 13.35 12.84
N LEU A 132 -5.22 12.93 11.76
CA LEU A 132 -3.77 13.13 11.64
C LEU A 132 -3.40 14.61 11.49
N SER A 133 -4.19 15.38 10.73
CA SER A 133 -4.01 16.83 10.61
C SER A 133 -4.22 17.53 11.94
N GLU A 134 -5.27 17.17 12.68
CA GLU A 134 -5.54 17.69 14.01
C GLU A 134 -4.38 17.41 14.98
N SER A 135 -3.91 16.16 15.03
CA SER A 135 -2.76 15.79 15.86
C SER A 135 -1.53 16.60 15.52
N LYS A 136 -1.19 16.69 14.24
CA LYS A 136 0.03 17.38 13.78
C LYS A 136 0.00 18.88 14.03
N ASN A 137 -1.18 19.50 13.97
CA ASN A 137 -1.34 20.94 14.16
C ASN A 137 -1.45 21.31 15.65
N ASN A 138 -2.05 20.47 16.49
CA ASN A 138 -2.34 20.79 17.89
C ASN A 138 -1.29 20.26 18.87
N ALA A 139 -0.55 19.19 18.50
CA ALA A 139 0.47 18.61 19.37
C ALA A 139 1.88 18.94 18.85
N PRO A 140 2.67 19.74 19.57
CA PRO A 140 4.07 19.98 19.22
C PRO A 140 4.85 18.66 19.29
N HIS A 141 5.31 18.17 18.13
CA HIS A 141 6.09 16.93 18.06
C HIS A 141 7.58 17.24 18.16
N PHE A 142 8.30 16.49 18.99
CA PHE A 142 9.75 16.38 18.91
C PHE A 142 10.14 14.91 18.68
N TYR A 143 11.33 14.68 18.19
CA TYR A 143 11.78 13.36 17.76
C TYR A 143 13.08 13.00 18.43
N VAL A 144 13.17 11.75 18.93
CA VAL A 144 14.39 11.15 19.47
C VAL A 144 14.67 9.90 18.69
N THR A 145 15.86 9.79 18.13
CA THR A 145 16.31 8.60 17.40
C THR A 145 17.42 7.91 18.19
N MET A 146 17.32 6.59 18.30
CA MET A 146 18.32 5.77 18.99
C MET A 146 18.55 4.48 18.19
N ASP A 147 19.81 4.08 18.09
CA ASP A 147 20.21 2.77 17.61
C ASP A 147 20.31 1.80 18.79
N ILE A 148 19.79 0.59 18.61
CA ILE A 148 19.70 -0.43 19.66
C ILE A 148 20.46 -1.67 19.20
N ASP A 149 21.44 -2.16 20.02
CA ASP A 149 22.10 -3.44 19.78
C ASP A 149 21.08 -4.59 19.87
N MET A 150 20.89 -5.27 18.75
CA MET A 150 19.91 -6.36 18.61
C MET A 150 20.53 -7.76 18.68
N ASP A 151 21.85 -7.92 18.81
CA ASP A 151 22.51 -9.23 18.77
C ASP A 151 21.94 -10.19 19.82
N ASN A 152 21.81 -9.73 21.06
CA ASN A 152 21.25 -10.53 22.14
C ASN A 152 19.76 -10.83 21.94
N ALA A 153 19.00 -9.86 21.40
CA ALA A 153 17.57 -10.05 21.12
C ALA A 153 17.34 -11.07 19.99
N ILE A 154 18.21 -11.06 18.97
CA ILE A 154 18.22 -12.05 17.87
C ILE A 154 18.50 -13.45 18.42
N ALA A 155 19.54 -13.59 19.24
CA ALA A 155 19.92 -14.88 19.85
C ALA A 155 18.81 -15.42 20.76
N ALA A 156 18.27 -14.58 21.63
CA ALA A 156 17.18 -14.94 22.56
C ALA A 156 15.92 -15.37 21.78
N ARG A 157 15.52 -14.60 20.77
CA ARG A 157 14.36 -14.94 19.92
C ARG A 157 14.57 -16.28 19.20
N LYS A 158 15.78 -16.52 18.66
CA LYS A 158 16.14 -17.80 18.01
C LYS A 158 15.97 -18.97 18.98
N ALA A 159 16.47 -18.84 20.21
CA ALA A 159 16.36 -19.86 21.25
C ALA A 159 14.90 -20.13 21.65
N MET A 160 14.10 -19.07 21.90
CA MET A 160 12.67 -19.20 22.22
C MET A 160 11.91 -19.91 21.08
N ASN A 161 12.20 -19.56 19.84
CA ASN A 161 11.51 -20.13 18.68
C ASN A 161 11.97 -21.55 18.31
N ALA A 162 13.10 -22.01 18.82
CA ALA A 162 13.57 -23.38 18.64
C ALA A 162 12.79 -24.38 19.49
N SER A 163 12.39 -23.98 20.71
CA SER A 163 11.72 -24.83 21.69
C SER A 163 10.22 -24.56 21.84
N GLY A 164 9.71 -23.42 21.34
CA GLY A 164 8.33 -23.00 21.53
C GLY A 164 7.39 -23.38 20.37
N GLU A 165 6.15 -23.71 20.71
CA GLU A 165 5.07 -23.91 19.74
C GLU A 165 4.66 -22.60 19.06
N VAL A 166 4.70 -21.50 19.82
CA VAL A 166 4.36 -20.16 19.33
C VAL A 166 5.62 -19.45 18.84
N LYS A 167 5.58 -18.98 17.58
CA LYS A 167 6.70 -18.23 16.98
C LYS A 167 6.63 -16.76 17.38
N ILE A 168 7.62 -16.32 18.15
CA ILE A 168 7.78 -14.93 18.61
C ILE A 168 8.42 -14.08 17.50
N SER A 169 7.84 -12.94 17.21
CA SER A 169 8.39 -11.94 16.30
C SER A 169 9.24 -10.89 17.04
N PHE A 170 10.05 -10.11 16.32
CA PHE A 170 10.72 -8.94 16.92
C PHE A 170 9.71 -7.90 17.39
N ASN A 171 8.61 -7.74 16.67
CA ASN A 171 7.55 -6.83 17.08
C ASN A 171 6.96 -7.20 18.46
N ASP A 172 6.79 -8.48 18.73
CA ASP A 172 6.28 -8.94 20.03
C ASP A 172 7.26 -8.61 21.18
N LEU A 173 8.57 -8.71 20.91
CA LEU A 173 9.62 -8.30 21.87
C LEU A 173 9.58 -6.79 22.12
N VAL A 174 9.43 -5.99 21.07
CA VAL A 174 9.32 -4.53 21.16
C VAL A 174 8.07 -4.14 21.96
N VAL A 175 6.91 -4.73 21.64
CA VAL A 175 5.66 -4.50 22.38
C VAL A 175 5.84 -4.78 23.86
N LYS A 176 6.44 -5.94 24.22
CA LYS A 176 6.68 -6.30 25.63
C LYS A 176 7.65 -5.36 26.31
N ALA A 177 8.74 -4.99 25.65
CA ALA A 177 9.74 -4.07 26.18
C ALA A 177 9.13 -2.69 26.45
N CYS A 178 8.37 -2.15 25.47
CA CYS A 178 7.65 -0.89 25.63
C CYS A 178 6.63 -0.94 26.79
N ALA A 179 5.86 -2.02 26.88
CA ALA A 179 4.87 -2.16 27.93
C ALA A 179 5.51 -2.14 29.33
N LEU A 180 6.65 -2.81 29.50
CA LEU A 180 7.39 -2.81 30.77
C LEU A 180 8.06 -1.45 31.07
N ALA A 181 8.57 -0.76 30.01
CA ALA A 181 9.15 0.56 30.15
C ALA A 181 8.10 1.61 30.54
N LEU A 182 6.93 1.61 29.91
CA LEU A 182 5.82 2.51 30.24
C LEU A 182 5.32 2.34 31.69
N LYS A 183 5.33 1.10 32.19
CA LYS A 183 5.01 0.83 33.59
C LYS A 183 6.04 1.45 34.55
N LYS A 184 7.33 1.46 34.18
CA LYS A 184 8.40 2.08 34.96
C LYS A 184 8.41 3.60 34.84
N HIS A 185 7.91 4.14 33.74
CA HIS A 185 7.92 5.57 33.42
C HIS A 185 6.49 6.08 33.16
N PRO A 186 5.63 6.15 34.19
CA PRO A 186 4.20 6.45 34.01
C PRO A 186 3.94 7.84 33.41
N VAL A 187 4.87 8.78 33.52
CA VAL A 187 4.76 10.10 32.90
C VAL A 187 4.63 10.00 31.36
N ILE A 188 5.29 9.01 30.74
CA ILE A 188 5.19 8.78 29.30
C ILE A 188 3.87 8.06 28.94
N ASN A 189 3.33 7.26 29.88
CA ASN A 189 2.03 6.60 29.75
C ASN A 189 0.88 7.53 30.17
N SER A 190 0.86 8.73 29.63
CA SER A 190 -0.08 9.78 29.98
C SER A 190 -0.78 10.36 28.75
N SER A 191 -1.82 11.14 28.98
CA SER A 191 -2.62 11.77 27.94
C SER A 191 -2.87 13.23 28.30
N TRP A 192 -2.72 14.12 27.31
CA TRP A 192 -3.09 15.52 27.45
C TRP A 192 -4.59 15.70 27.26
N MET A 193 -5.27 16.20 28.28
CA MET A 193 -6.73 16.37 28.31
C MET A 193 -7.18 17.83 28.31
N GLY A 194 -6.28 18.74 27.92
CA GLY A 194 -6.52 20.19 27.97
C GLY A 194 -6.17 20.79 29.31
N ASP A 195 -7.07 20.70 30.28
CA ASP A 195 -6.91 21.31 31.60
C ASP A 195 -6.12 20.43 32.59
N PHE A 196 -5.91 19.15 32.28
CA PHE A 196 -5.19 18.22 33.13
C PHE A 196 -4.43 17.17 32.31
N ILE A 197 -3.41 16.56 32.94
CA ILE A 197 -2.71 15.41 32.43
C ILE A 197 -3.27 14.16 33.09
N ARG A 198 -3.75 13.21 32.27
CA ARG A 198 -4.21 11.90 32.76
C ARG A 198 -3.07 10.90 32.71
N THR A 199 -2.57 10.45 33.83
CA THR A 199 -1.61 9.34 33.91
C THR A 199 -2.36 8.01 33.96
N ASN A 200 -2.10 7.14 32.96
CA ASN A 200 -2.79 5.87 32.86
C ASN A 200 -2.14 4.82 33.76
N GLN A 201 -2.96 4.09 34.54
CA GLN A 201 -2.50 3.01 35.44
C GLN A 201 -2.35 1.66 34.70
N HIS A 202 -3.00 1.52 33.55
CA HIS A 202 -2.92 0.37 32.66
C HIS A 202 -2.05 0.71 31.45
N VAL A 203 -1.49 -0.32 30.82
CA VAL A 203 -0.69 -0.16 29.60
C VAL A 203 -1.40 -0.86 28.44
N HIS A 204 -1.98 -0.07 27.55
CA HIS A 204 -2.67 -0.54 26.35
C HIS A 204 -1.89 -0.07 25.14
N ILE A 205 -1.33 -1.02 24.37
CA ILE A 205 -0.47 -0.69 23.23
C ILE A 205 -1.23 -0.87 21.92
N GLY A 206 -1.40 0.22 21.19
CA GLY A 206 -1.84 0.21 19.82
C GLY A 206 -0.71 -0.25 18.89
N VAL A 207 -0.98 -1.22 18.03
CA VAL A 207 -0.03 -1.70 17.04
C VAL A 207 -0.53 -1.34 15.65
N ALA A 208 0.20 -0.49 14.94
CA ALA A 208 -0.19 -0.05 13.60
C ALA A 208 -0.14 -1.21 12.59
N VAL A 209 -1.25 -1.44 11.89
CA VAL A 209 -1.40 -2.46 10.85
C VAL A 209 -1.84 -1.81 9.56
N ALA A 210 -1.03 -1.98 8.51
CA ALA A 210 -1.38 -1.51 7.17
C ALA A 210 -2.47 -2.41 6.57
N ILE A 211 -3.49 -1.76 6.00
CA ILE A 211 -4.58 -2.39 5.25
C ILE A 211 -4.69 -1.73 3.88
N GLU A 212 -5.44 -2.32 2.96
CA GLU A 212 -5.62 -1.82 1.60
C GLU A 212 -6.11 -0.36 1.55
N ASP A 213 -7.07 -0.01 2.42
CA ASP A 213 -7.69 1.33 2.44
C ASP A 213 -6.96 2.33 3.35
N GLY A 214 -5.89 1.95 4.06
CA GLY A 214 -5.18 2.83 4.98
C GLY A 214 -4.44 2.12 6.10
N LEU A 215 -4.58 2.63 7.32
CA LEU A 215 -3.93 2.11 8.53
C LEU A 215 -4.97 1.96 9.65
N LEU A 216 -4.95 0.83 10.34
CA LEU A 216 -5.68 0.61 11.59
C LEU A 216 -4.71 0.38 12.74
N VAL A 217 -5.11 0.74 13.94
CA VAL A 217 -4.28 0.61 15.14
C VAL A 217 -5.02 -0.23 16.19
N PRO A 218 -5.11 -1.57 16.00
CA PRO A 218 -5.68 -2.45 17.02
C PRO A 218 -4.89 -2.40 18.32
N VAL A 219 -5.59 -2.60 19.44
CA VAL A 219 -5.10 -2.35 20.80
C VAL A 219 -4.91 -3.65 21.58
N LEU A 220 -3.67 -3.89 22.03
CA LEU A 220 -3.34 -4.92 23.00
C LEU A 220 -3.57 -4.38 24.40
N ARG A 221 -4.64 -4.84 25.05
CA ARG A 221 -4.99 -4.40 26.40
C ARG A 221 -4.12 -5.09 27.45
N HIS A 222 -3.66 -4.33 28.45
CA HIS A 222 -2.80 -4.83 29.55
C HIS A 222 -1.55 -5.57 29.07
N ALA A 223 -0.86 -5.02 28.06
CA ALA A 223 0.30 -5.64 27.44
C ALA A 223 1.46 -5.88 28.43
N ASP A 224 1.55 -5.08 29.51
CA ASP A 224 2.51 -5.25 30.60
C ASP A 224 2.33 -6.59 31.34
N GLN A 225 1.10 -7.09 31.44
CA GLN A 225 0.75 -8.34 32.13
C GLN A 225 0.78 -9.57 31.24
N MET A 226 0.75 -9.40 29.89
CA MET A 226 0.72 -10.51 28.95
C MET A 226 2.08 -11.21 28.83
N PRO A 227 2.13 -12.55 28.83
CA PRO A 227 3.29 -13.31 28.37
C PRO A 227 3.55 -13.06 26.87
N LEU A 228 4.80 -13.23 26.42
CA LEU A 228 5.18 -13.05 25.02
C LEU A 228 4.35 -13.91 24.04
N ALA A 229 4.06 -15.16 24.40
CA ALA A 229 3.24 -16.04 23.59
C ALA A 229 1.82 -15.48 23.36
N SER A 230 1.21 -14.92 24.43
CA SER A 230 -0.09 -14.28 24.33
C SER A 230 -0.04 -13.00 23.52
N ILE A 231 1.01 -12.19 23.64
CA ILE A 231 1.22 -11.00 22.79
C ILE A 231 1.27 -11.43 21.32
N SER A 232 2.09 -12.43 20.99
CA SER A 232 2.21 -12.93 19.61
C SER A 232 0.88 -13.44 19.04
N ALA A 233 0.13 -14.20 19.82
CA ALA A 233 -1.17 -14.71 19.41
C ALA A 233 -2.18 -13.57 19.16
N ASN A 234 -2.29 -12.63 20.11
CA ASN A 234 -3.20 -11.49 20.00
C ASN A 234 -2.83 -10.54 18.85
N VAL A 235 -1.54 -10.25 18.66
CA VAL A 235 -1.09 -9.42 17.51
C VAL A 235 -1.48 -10.07 16.19
N LYS A 236 -1.29 -11.39 16.05
CA LYS A 236 -1.67 -12.12 14.81
C LYS A 236 -3.17 -12.11 14.59
N ASP A 237 -3.97 -12.36 15.63
CA ASP A 237 -5.43 -12.32 15.55
C ASP A 237 -5.92 -10.94 15.13
N LEU A 238 -5.51 -9.91 15.87
CA LEU A 238 -5.89 -8.52 15.60
C LEU A 238 -5.47 -8.07 14.19
N ALA A 239 -4.25 -8.41 13.76
CA ALA A 239 -3.76 -8.08 12.42
C ALA A 239 -4.54 -8.83 11.33
N GLY A 240 -4.91 -10.08 11.54
CA GLY A 240 -5.76 -10.85 10.65
C GLY A 240 -7.15 -10.21 10.52
N ARG A 241 -7.81 -9.95 11.65
CA ARG A 241 -9.12 -9.28 11.68
C ARG A 241 -9.10 -7.87 11.08
N ALA A 242 -7.97 -7.14 11.23
CA ALA A 242 -7.80 -5.84 10.59
C ALA A 242 -7.81 -5.95 9.06
N LYS A 243 -7.03 -6.89 8.50
CA LYS A 243 -6.97 -7.15 7.05
C LYS A 243 -8.30 -7.63 6.49
N ASP A 244 -9.01 -8.47 7.25
CA ASP A 244 -10.33 -8.98 6.89
C ASP A 244 -11.46 -7.97 7.10
N LYS A 245 -11.17 -6.76 7.58
CA LYS A 245 -12.16 -5.71 7.90
C LYS A 245 -13.18 -6.16 8.96
N LYS A 246 -12.75 -7.02 9.92
CA LYS A 246 -13.61 -7.63 10.97
C LYS A 246 -13.35 -7.04 12.37
N LEU A 247 -12.50 -6.02 12.51
CA LEU A 247 -12.30 -5.36 13.79
C LEU A 247 -13.57 -4.63 14.23
N GLN A 248 -13.83 -4.65 15.53
CA GLN A 248 -14.89 -3.87 16.16
C GLN A 248 -14.31 -2.56 16.73
N PRO A 249 -15.10 -1.50 16.93
CA PRO A 249 -14.62 -0.25 17.55
C PRO A 249 -13.86 -0.46 18.86
N SER A 250 -14.29 -1.40 19.70
CA SER A 250 -13.60 -1.79 20.92
C SER A 250 -12.18 -2.34 20.70
N ASP A 251 -11.85 -2.80 19.49
CA ASP A 251 -10.54 -3.37 19.20
C ASP A 251 -9.48 -2.30 18.88
N TRP A 252 -9.86 -1.06 18.53
CA TRP A 252 -8.92 0.02 18.16
C TRP A 252 -9.07 1.29 19.00
N GLU A 253 -9.87 1.27 20.06
CA GLU A 253 -10.03 2.40 20.96
C GLU A 253 -9.38 2.13 22.31
N GLY A 254 -8.91 3.20 22.98
CA GLY A 254 -8.41 3.15 24.35
C GLY A 254 -6.97 2.70 24.50
N ASN A 255 -6.14 2.84 23.47
CA ASN A 255 -4.69 2.73 23.61
C ASN A 255 -4.13 3.88 24.48
N THR A 256 -2.98 3.64 25.09
CA THR A 256 -2.24 4.61 25.90
C THR A 256 -0.88 4.94 25.32
N PHE A 257 -0.45 4.15 24.34
CA PHE A 257 0.77 4.31 23.56
C PHE A 257 0.65 3.55 22.23
N THR A 258 1.30 4.04 21.20
CA THR A 258 1.25 3.43 19.86
C THR A 258 2.63 2.96 19.42
N ILE A 259 2.69 1.83 18.71
CA ILE A 259 3.88 1.31 18.03
C ILE A 259 3.58 1.18 16.53
N SER A 260 4.42 1.80 15.71
CA SER A 260 4.41 1.65 14.26
C SER A 260 5.72 1.01 13.81
N ASN A 261 5.64 -0.15 13.14
CA ASN A 261 6.82 -0.90 12.72
C ASN A 261 6.83 -1.06 11.20
N LEU A 262 7.81 -0.44 10.53
CA LEU A 262 8.06 -0.53 9.11
C LEU A 262 9.36 -1.29 8.77
N GLY A 263 10.01 -1.89 9.76
CA GLY A 263 11.27 -2.62 9.58
C GLY A 263 11.17 -3.78 8.57
N MET A 264 10.01 -4.45 8.52
CA MET A 264 9.76 -5.53 7.55
C MET A 264 9.73 -5.05 6.09
N PHE A 265 9.55 -3.75 5.85
CA PHE A 265 9.57 -3.14 4.51
C PHE A 265 10.94 -2.56 4.13
N GLY A 266 11.97 -2.79 4.95
CA GLY A 266 13.31 -2.26 4.73
C GLY A 266 13.46 -0.76 5.00
N VAL A 267 12.48 -0.16 5.68
CA VAL A 267 12.54 1.26 6.07
C VAL A 267 13.53 1.40 7.22
N GLU A 268 14.51 2.27 7.04
CA GLU A 268 15.55 2.52 8.05
C GLU A 268 15.06 3.43 9.15
N GLN A 269 14.52 4.58 8.77
CA GLN A 269 14.04 5.61 9.67
C GLN A 269 12.80 6.28 9.07
N PHE A 270 11.84 6.60 9.92
CA PHE A 270 10.67 7.39 9.56
C PHE A 270 10.13 8.11 10.78
N THR A 271 9.37 9.17 10.54
CA THR A 271 8.66 9.88 11.60
C THR A 271 7.20 9.47 11.61
N ALA A 272 6.70 9.12 12.80
CA ALA A 272 5.29 8.81 13.00
C ALA A 272 4.55 10.03 13.57
N ILE A 273 3.24 10.08 13.34
CA ILE A 273 2.34 11.09 13.92
C ILE A 273 1.68 10.48 15.15
N VAL A 274 1.72 11.18 16.26
CA VAL A 274 1.09 10.73 17.52
C VAL A 274 -0.42 10.57 17.30
N ASN A 275 -0.98 9.48 17.81
CA ASN A 275 -2.42 9.22 17.77
C ASN A 275 -3.05 9.73 19.08
N PRO A 276 -3.73 10.90 19.11
CA PRO A 276 -4.31 11.41 20.32
C PRO A 276 -5.35 10.42 20.91
N PRO A 277 -5.45 10.30 22.25
CA PRO A 277 -4.80 11.13 23.27
C PRO A 277 -3.44 10.63 23.78
N ASP A 278 -2.76 9.72 23.05
CA ASP A 278 -1.43 9.22 23.45
C ASP A 278 -0.43 10.38 23.59
N ALA A 279 0.52 10.25 24.52
CA ALA A 279 1.62 11.21 24.64
C ALA A 279 2.80 10.91 23.71
N GLY A 280 2.84 9.73 23.11
CA GLY A 280 3.93 9.33 22.24
C GLY A 280 3.63 8.14 21.35
N ILE A 281 4.48 7.96 20.35
CA ILE A 281 4.46 6.83 19.43
C ILE A 281 5.90 6.37 19.18
N LEU A 282 6.11 5.06 19.15
CA LEU A 282 7.39 4.46 18.78
C LEU A 282 7.37 4.06 17.30
N ALA A 283 8.26 4.67 16.51
CA ALA A 283 8.55 4.26 15.14
C ALA A 283 9.72 3.26 15.16
N VAL A 284 9.53 2.07 14.58
CA VAL A 284 10.53 0.98 14.56
C VAL A 284 10.99 0.76 13.14
N GLY A 285 12.29 0.95 12.90
CA GLY A 285 12.98 0.66 11.64
C GLY A 285 13.42 -0.80 11.49
N GLY A 286 14.09 -1.08 10.38
CA GLY A 286 14.63 -2.41 10.08
C GLY A 286 15.92 -2.70 10.82
N ILE A 287 16.12 -3.96 11.23
CA ILE A 287 17.38 -4.42 11.78
C ILE A 287 18.41 -4.54 10.65
N LYS A 288 19.58 -3.93 10.83
CA LYS A 288 20.67 -3.92 9.87
C LYS A 288 21.95 -4.47 10.48
N GLN A 289 22.75 -5.15 9.66
CA GLN A 289 24.11 -5.50 10.03
C GLN A 289 25.03 -4.33 9.63
N VAL A 290 25.70 -3.76 10.63
CA VAL A 290 26.60 -2.62 10.46
C VAL A 290 27.91 -2.84 11.23
N PRO A 291 29.00 -2.13 10.88
CA PRO A 291 30.20 -2.10 11.71
C PRO A 291 29.90 -1.44 13.05
N VAL A 292 30.13 -2.14 14.15
CA VAL A 292 29.99 -1.61 15.51
C VAL A 292 31.31 -1.78 16.24
N VAL A 293 31.56 -0.96 17.26
CA VAL A 293 32.73 -1.10 18.11
C VAL A 293 32.33 -1.87 19.37
N LYS A 294 32.89 -3.08 19.55
CA LYS A 294 32.74 -3.89 20.77
C LYS A 294 34.14 -4.18 21.34
N ASP A 295 34.35 -3.87 22.59
CA ASP A 295 35.62 -4.07 23.29
C ASP A 295 36.85 -3.46 22.58
N GLY A 296 36.67 -2.31 21.95
CA GLY A 296 37.71 -1.61 21.20
C GLY A 296 38.00 -2.13 19.80
N HIS A 297 37.26 -3.16 19.33
CA HIS A 297 37.40 -3.74 18.01
C HIS A 297 36.17 -3.47 17.14
N VAL A 298 36.39 -3.22 15.84
CA VAL A 298 35.31 -3.12 14.86
C VAL A 298 34.85 -4.50 14.48
N VAL A 299 33.58 -4.80 14.74
CA VAL A 299 32.93 -6.08 14.43
C VAL A 299 31.62 -5.85 13.71
N ALA A 300 31.11 -6.88 13.02
CA ALA A 300 29.77 -6.85 12.49
C ALA A 300 28.75 -7.01 13.63
N GLY A 301 27.88 -6.05 13.82
CA GLY A 301 26.79 -6.08 14.80
C GLY A 301 25.46 -5.80 14.15
N ASN A 302 24.36 -6.18 14.80
CA ASN A 302 23.00 -5.92 14.33
C ASN A 302 22.39 -4.78 15.15
N VAL A 303 21.94 -3.74 14.49
CA VAL A 303 21.26 -2.58 15.10
C VAL A 303 19.95 -2.29 14.41
#